data_ae87b49a10e06e942417ba31864afa38
#
_entry.id   ae87b49a10e06e942417ba31864afa38
#
_cell.length_a   1.000
_cell.length_b   1.000
_cell.length_c   1.000
_cell.angle_alpha   90.00
_cell.angle_beta   90.00
_cell.angle_gamma   90.00
#
_symmetry.space_group_name_H-M   'P 1'
#
loop_
_entity.id
_entity.type
_entity.pdbx_description
1 polymer ?
#
loop_
_entity_poly.entity_id
_entity_poly.type
_entity_poly.pdbx_seq_one_letter_code
_entity_poly.pdbx_strand_id
1 'polypeptide(L)'
;MKHGISMEIVDTHNQQPNRNRRECKYYWDEIYTLVSAGGFSEIETQYDPQWAFGGRTGVPLVYANVLEKDGTAQNYLKRLNGYGIKRLVGVHYMPGMFFSGASPESNGAVSLEGYFGALDFFGRGAVDYVADIGGEYITMSATPKIGEIEAAYGTDFEKGAEEVLKGTAAAVEKLAAYANGKGVKFCLKNEFYGLLRGDKIVGFVKSLNEKVYLDIDTAEYRIAGCCPACVIKENPELIGVVHYSDTAFEDDQECYRQMNPAYPSVKATKVYRDLGDGTVNFPKIEAALKEAGYNGHVIVTTRDSYDVCRSILRARYYINTKLPE
;
A
#
# COMPACT_ATOMS: atom_id res chain seq x y z
N MET A 1 -14.49 14.48 -3.16
CA MET A 1 -13.35 13.58 -2.87
C MET A 1 -12.04 14.30 -3.19
N LYS A 2 -10.94 13.91 -2.54
CA LYS A 2 -9.61 14.52 -2.75
C LYS A 2 -8.73 13.51 -3.48
N HIS A 3 -8.19 13.87 -4.64
CA HIS A 3 -7.33 12.99 -5.41
C HIS A 3 -5.85 13.27 -5.09
N GLY A 4 -5.18 12.27 -4.53
CA GLY A 4 -3.75 12.21 -4.31
C GLY A 4 -3.09 11.17 -5.20
N ILE A 5 -1.77 10.99 -5.03
CA ILE A 5 -1.00 9.98 -5.75
C ILE A 5 -0.07 9.24 -4.80
N SER A 6 0.03 7.92 -4.97
CA SER A 6 0.98 7.10 -4.21
C SER A 6 2.37 7.18 -4.82
N MET A 7 3.37 7.30 -3.95
CA MET A 7 4.78 7.24 -4.32
C MET A 7 5.23 5.81 -4.69
N GLU A 8 4.37 4.80 -4.59
CA GLU A 8 4.57 3.46 -5.17
C GLU A 8 4.76 3.48 -6.69
N ILE A 9 4.41 4.60 -7.33
CA ILE A 9 4.73 4.83 -8.74
C ILE A 9 6.22 4.71 -9.02
N VAL A 10 7.06 4.96 -8.01
CA VAL A 10 8.50 4.76 -8.05
C VAL A 10 8.80 3.33 -7.62
N ASP A 11 9.26 2.52 -8.55
CA ASP A 11 9.74 1.18 -8.22
C ASP A 11 11.00 1.25 -7.34
N THR A 12 10.83 0.94 -6.04
CA THR A 12 11.92 0.95 -5.05
C THR A 12 12.54 -0.43 -4.84
N HIS A 13 11.93 -1.49 -5.35
CA HIS A 13 12.33 -2.87 -5.13
C HIS A 13 13.11 -3.47 -6.32
N ASN A 14 12.93 -2.91 -7.51
CA ASN A 14 13.57 -3.45 -8.70
C ASN A 14 15.08 -3.20 -8.71
N GLN A 15 15.86 -4.24 -9.00
CA GLN A 15 17.32 -4.19 -9.10
C GLN A 15 17.82 -3.54 -10.40
N GLN A 16 17.09 -2.59 -10.96
CA GLN A 16 17.51 -1.91 -12.18
C GLN A 16 18.82 -1.12 -11.98
N PRO A 17 19.58 -0.86 -13.07
CA PRO A 17 20.87 -0.18 -13.01
C PRO A 17 20.86 1.20 -12.31
N ASN A 18 19.68 1.77 -12.12
CA ASN A 18 19.47 3.08 -11.52
C ASN A 18 19.15 3.04 -10.00
N ARG A 19 19.32 1.90 -9.30
CA ARG A 19 19.06 1.80 -7.87
C ARG A 19 19.80 2.89 -7.07
N ASN A 20 21.06 3.13 -7.39
CA ASN A 20 21.89 4.16 -6.73
C ASN A 20 21.33 5.58 -6.93
N ARG A 21 20.53 5.80 -7.97
CA ARG A 21 19.89 7.09 -8.23
C ARG A 21 18.80 7.41 -7.20
N ARG A 22 18.09 6.40 -6.72
CA ARG A 22 17.03 6.56 -5.70
C ARG A 22 17.56 6.91 -4.32
N GLU A 23 18.82 6.57 -4.07
CA GLU A 23 19.52 6.92 -2.84
C GLU A 23 20.10 8.34 -2.89
N CYS A 24 20.12 8.97 -4.08
CA CYS A 24 20.56 10.34 -4.26
C CYS A 24 19.58 11.34 -3.65
N LYS A 25 20.11 12.31 -2.91
CA LYS A 25 19.28 13.32 -2.24
C LYS A 25 18.39 14.14 -3.20
N TYR A 26 18.76 14.24 -4.47
CA TYR A 26 18.03 15.01 -5.49
C TYR A 26 16.94 14.19 -6.18
N TYR A 27 16.99 12.87 -6.11
CA TYR A 27 16.06 12.01 -6.82
C TYR A 27 14.60 12.23 -6.36
N TRP A 28 14.38 12.24 -5.07
CA TRP A 28 13.06 12.45 -4.50
C TRP A 28 12.54 13.87 -4.72
N ASP A 29 13.45 14.86 -4.71
CA ASP A 29 13.12 16.26 -5.00
C ASP A 29 12.64 16.40 -6.46
N GLU A 30 13.28 15.71 -7.42
CA GLU A 30 12.80 15.63 -8.81
C GLU A 30 11.43 14.98 -8.92
N ILE A 31 11.20 13.86 -8.22
CA ILE A 31 9.91 13.16 -8.23
C ILE A 31 8.80 14.04 -7.65
N TYR A 32 9.03 14.72 -6.53
CA TYR A 32 8.05 15.65 -5.96
C TYR A 32 7.71 16.78 -6.93
N THR A 33 8.72 17.31 -7.63
CA THR A 33 8.52 18.32 -8.66
C THR A 33 7.66 17.80 -9.81
N LEU A 34 7.90 16.57 -10.28
CA LEU A 34 7.09 15.93 -11.34
C LEU A 34 5.64 15.69 -10.88
N VAL A 35 5.45 15.21 -9.66
CA VAL A 35 4.13 14.97 -9.07
C VAL A 35 3.33 16.29 -9.00
N SER A 36 3.97 17.35 -8.53
CA SER A 36 3.36 18.67 -8.45
C SER A 36 3.05 19.25 -9.85
N ALA A 37 4.00 19.16 -10.79
CA ALA A 37 3.82 19.60 -12.17
C ALA A 37 2.68 18.82 -12.88
N GLY A 38 2.49 17.54 -12.51
CA GLY A 38 1.36 16.71 -12.94
C GLY A 38 0.03 17.08 -12.27
N GLY A 39 0.02 18.10 -11.41
CA GLY A 39 -1.20 18.64 -10.78
C GLY A 39 -1.63 17.92 -9.51
N PHE A 40 -0.78 17.08 -8.90
CA PHE A 40 -1.04 16.48 -7.59
C PHE A 40 -0.34 17.30 -6.50
N SER A 41 -1.07 17.60 -5.44
CA SER A 41 -0.54 18.31 -4.26
C SER A 41 -0.65 17.49 -2.96
N GLU A 42 -1.25 16.32 -3.02
CA GLU A 42 -1.34 15.36 -1.92
C GLU A 42 -0.69 14.05 -2.33
N ILE A 43 0.13 13.49 -1.45
CA ILE A 43 0.82 12.23 -1.67
C ILE A 43 0.56 11.24 -0.55
N GLU A 44 0.61 9.95 -0.89
CA GLU A 44 0.86 8.86 0.01
C GLU A 44 2.27 8.34 -0.24
N THR A 45 2.99 7.88 0.77
CA THR A 45 4.28 7.23 0.60
C THR A 45 4.27 5.80 1.11
N GLN A 46 5.18 4.98 0.59
CA GLN A 46 5.48 3.69 1.20
C GLN A 46 6.17 3.89 2.54
N TYR A 47 5.92 2.98 3.47
CA TYR A 47 6.74 2.80 4.66
C TYR A 47 7.42 1.43 4.57
N ASP A 48 8.70 1.47 4.26
CA ASP A 48 9.48 0.28 3.95
C ASP A 48 10.73 0.20 4.85
N PRO A 49 10.63 -0.60 5.93
CA PRO A 49 11.69 -0.71 6.94
C PRO A 49 13.05 -1.15 6.43
N GLN A 50 13.15 -1.80 5.26
CA GLN A 50 14.45 -2.18 4.70
C GLN A 50 15.38 -0.97 4.46
N TRP A 51 14.80 0.22 4.27
CA TRP A 51 15.54 1.46 4.05
C TRP A 51 16.07 2.10 5.34
N ALA A 52 15.70 1.56 6.52
CA ALA A 52 16.26 1.98 7.80
C ALA A 52 17.71 1.50 7.99
N PHE A 53 18.15 0.55 7.18
CA PHE A 53 19.45 -0.07 7.32
C PHE A 53 20.45 0.45 6.29
N GLY A 54 21.72 0.60 6.71
CA GLY A 54 22.83 0.94 5.81
C GLY A 54 23.02 2.42 5.50
N GLY A 55 22.55 3.33 6.36
CA GLY A 55 22.84 4.78 6.25
C GLY A 55 22.20 5.47 5.04
N ARG A 56 21.04 4.99 4.60
CA ARG A 56 20.33 5.47 3.40
C ARG A 56 19.37 6.63 3.70
N THR A 57 19.85 7.62 4.41
CA THR A 57 19.05 8.75 4.90
C THR A 57 18.39 9.61 3.81
N GLY A 58 18.85 9.48 2.57
CA GLY A 58 18.24 10.16 1.42
C GLY A 58 16.86 9.65 1.01
N VAL A 59 16.45 8.46 1.48
CA VAL A 59 15.22 7.77 1.06
C VAL A 59 14.13 8.00 2.10
N PRO A 60 13.03 8.71 1.77
CA PRO A 60 12.00 9.13 2.73
C PRO A 60 10.95 8.05 3.01
N LEU A 61 11.32 6.78 2.92
CA LEU A 61 10.44 5.63 3.09
C LEU A 61 10.44 5.05 4.51
N VAL A 62 11.15 5.69 5.42
CA VAL A 62 11.19 5.35 6.86
C VAL A 62 11.26 6.64 7.65
N TYR A 63 10.53 6.70 8.74
CA TYR A 63 10.47 7.92 9.56
C TYR A 63 11.84 8.33 10.12
N ALA A 64 12.66 7.36 10.53
CA ALA A 64 14.02 7.64 11.00
C ALA A 64 14.88 8.37 9.96
N ASN A 65 14.78 8.02 8.68
CA ASN A 65 15.51 8.70 7.60
C ASN A 65 15.04 10.15 7.41
N VAL A 66 13.73 10.38 7.55
CA VAL A 66 13.16 11.73 7.47
C VAL A 66 13.69 12.59 8.62
N LEU A 67 13.70 12.06 9.85
CA LEU A 67 14.22 12.77 11.01
C LEU A 67 15.72 13.03 10.89
N GLU A 68 16.49 12.08 10.40
CA GLU A 68 17.94 12.26 10.21
C GLU A 68 18.26 13.33 9.15
N LYS A 69 17.49 13.36 8.05
CA LYS A 69 17.71 14.30 6.94
C LYS A 69 17.14 15.69 7.22
N ASP A 70 15.92 15.76 7.71
CA ASP A 70 15.15 17.00 7.83
C ASP A 70 15.04 17.50 9.29
N GLY A 71 15.44 16.68 10.27
CA GLY A 71 15.41 16.97 11.71
C GLY A 71 14.04 16.78 12.34
N THR A 72 12.96 17.18 11.66
CA THR A 72 11.57 17.02 12.11
C THR A 72 10.63 16.72 10.95
N ALA A 73 9.47 16.14 11.26
CA ALA A 73 8.40 15.93 10.29
C ALA A 73 7.91 17.24 9.66
N GLN A 74 7.85 18.32 10.45
CA GLN A 74 7.44 19.65 9.99
C GLN A 74 8.44 20.25 9.01
N ASN A 75 9.74 20.07 9.22
CA ASN A 75 10.76 20.51 8.28
C ASN A 75 10.66 19.73 6.97
N TYR A 76 10.38 18.43 7.05
CA TYR A 76 10.14 17.61 5.86
C TYR A 76 8.90 18.10 5.10
N LEU A 77 7.78 18.35 5.80
CA LEU A 77 6.58 18.91 5.17
C LEU A 77 6.87 20.30 4.53
N LYS A 78 7.65 21.14 5.19
CA LYS A 78 8.09 22.43 4.61
C LYS A 78 8.91 22.22 3.33
N ARG A 79 9.78 21.20 3.29
CA ARG A 79 10.53 20.83 2.09
C ARG A 79 9.59 20.35 0.97
N LEU A 80 8.63 19.47 1.27
CA LEU A 80 7.60 19.04 0.34
C LEU A 80 6.81 20.22 -0.24
N ASN A 81 6.42 21.17 0.62
CA ASN A 81 5.72 22.38 0.21
C ASN A 81 6.55 23.22 -0.77
N GLY A 82 7.86 23.24 -0.61
CA GLY A 82 8.79 23.90 -1.55
C GLY A 82 8.73 23.31 -2.97
N TYR A 83 8.34 22.05 -3.12
CA TYR A 83 8.11 21.39 -4.40
C TYR A 83 6.64 21.41 -4.83
N GLY A 84 5.75 22.06 -4.08
CA GLY A 84 4.32 22.15 -4.41
C GLY A 84 3.47 20.99 -3.85
N ILE A 85 4.05 20.07 -3.10
CA ILE A 85 3.33 19.02 -2.37
C ILE A 85 2.85 19.58 -1.04
N LYS A 86 1.54 19.76 -0.89
CA LYS A 86 0.94 20.38 0.29
C LYS A 86 0.81 19.45 1.48
N ARG A 87 0.58 18.16 1.23
CA ARG A 87 0.32 17.17 2.27
C ARG A 87 0.89 15.81 1.92
N LEU A 88 1.43 15.14 2.92
CA LEU A 88 1.56 13.68 2.96
C LEU A 88 0.35 13.19 3.76
N VAL A 89 -0.61 12.54 3.08
CA VAL A 89 -1.91 12.22 3.67
C VAL A 89 -1.94 10.88 4.35
N GLY A 90 -1.08 9.96 3.96
CA GLY A 90 -0.98 8.64 4.55
C GLY A 90 0.29 7.89 4.15
N VAL A 91 0.47 6.73 4.76
CA VAL A 91 1.55 5.81 4.39
C VAL A 91 1.00 4.40 4.15
N HIS A 92 1.61 3.69 3.20
CA HIS A 92 1.35 2.27 2.98
C HIS A 92 2.49 1.44 3.59
N TYR A 93 2.18 0.63 4.58
CA TYR A 93 3.11 -0.24 5.28
C TYR A 93 2.98 -1.69 4.80
N MET A 94 4.10 -2.27 4.35
CA MET A 94 4.17 -3.62 3.82
C MET A 94 5.02 -4.53 4.74
N PRO A 95 4.43 -5.16 5.77
CA PRO A 95 5.17 -5.99 6.71
C PRO A 95 5.60 -7.35 6.16
N GLY A 96 5.09 -7.78 5.01
CA GLY A 96 5.35 -9.09 4.41
C GLY A 96 6.83 -9.42 4.23
N MET A 97 7.67 -8.41 4.05
CA MET A 97 9.12 -8.57 3.96
C MET A 97 9.75 -9.29 5.16
N PHE A 98 9.14 -9.18 6.35
CA PHE A 98 9.63 -9.86 7.55
C PHE A 98 9.26 -11.33 7.59
N PHE A 99 8.31 -11.75 6.77
CA PHE A 99 7.87 -13.14 6.67
C PHE A 99 8.72 -13.94 5.66
N SER A 100 9.20 -13.32 4.60
CA SER A 100 9.97 -14.00 3.54
C SER A 100 11.33 -14.60 4.01
N GLY A 101 11.80 -14.20 5.20
CA GLY A 101 12.94 -14.84 5.87
C GLY A 101 12.58 -16.12 6.64
N ALA A 102 11.30 -16.50 6.72
CA ALA A 102 10.80 -17.63 7.49
C ALA A 102 10.82 -18.97 6.71
N SER A 103 11.53 -19.07 5.57
CA SER A 103 11.63 -20.36 4.86
C SER A 103 12.40 -21.37 5.71
N PRO A 104 11.98 -22.65 5.73
CA PRO A 104 12.68 -23.72 6.43
C PRO A 104 14.14 -23.92 5.97
N GLU A 105 14.49 -23.39 4.79
CA GLU A 105 15.83 -23.43 4.21
C GLU A 105 16.75 -22.32 4.76
N SER A 106 16.19 -21.26 5.32
CA SER A 106 16.98 -20.29 6.06
C SER A 106 17.28 -20.88 7.46
N ASN A 107 18.53 -21.19 7.75
CA ASN A 107 19.01 -21.65 9.06
C ASN A 107 18.78 -20.65 10.24
N GLY A 108 17.82 -19.76 10.09
CA GLY A 108 17.38 -18.78 11.04
C GLY A 108 15.92 -18.49 10.82
N ALA A 109 15.05 -19.51 10.97
CA ALA A 109 13.61 -19.36 10.87
C ALA A 109 13.16 -18.15 11.69
N VAL A 110 12.67 -17.11 11.01
CA VAL A 110 11.93 -16.05 11.69
C VAL A 110 10.68 -16.73 12.22
N SER A 111 10.57 -16.86 13.54
CA SER A 111 9.36 -17.40 14.15
C SER A 111 8.19 -16.47 13.83
N LEU A 112 6.96 -16.98 13.85
CA LEU A 112 5.78 -16.12 13.75
C LEU A 112 5.81 -15.01 14.81
N GLU A 113 6.30 -15.30 16.01
CA GLU A 113 6.52 -14.30 17.06
C GLU A 113 7.47 -13.18 16.59
N GLY A 114 8.59 -13.54 15.96
CA GLY A 114 9.52 -12.57 15.38
C GLY A 114 8.90 -11.72 14.27
N TYR A 115 8.13 -12.36 13.38
CA TYR A 115 7.38 -11.65 12.33
C TYR A 115 6.40 -10.63 12.91
N PHE A 116 5.54 -11.03 13.85
CA PHE A 116 4.57 -10.13 14.45
C PHE A 116 5.22 -9.09 15.37
N GLY A 117 6.34 -9.42 16.02
CA GLY A 117 7.16 -8.45 16.75
C GLY A 117 7.71 -7.35 15.86
N ALA A 118 8.27 -7.71 14.69
CA ALA A 118 8.75 -6.75 13.71
C ALA A 118 7.60 -5.92 13.11
N LEU A 119 6.46 -6.57 12.80
CA LEU A 119 5.26 -5.90 12.30
C LEU A 119 4.79 -4.82 13.28
N ASP A 120 4.67 -5.11 14.58
CA ASP A 120 4.24 -4.13 15.61
C ASP A 120 5.27 -3.00 15.74
N PHE A 121 6.57 -3.34 15.85
CA PHE A 121 7.63 -2.35 16.05
C PHE A 121 7.69 -1.33 14.91
N PHE A 122 7.78 -1.78 13.66
CA PHE A 122 7.86 -0.89 12.51
C PHE A 122 6.50 -0.25 12.18
N GLY A 123 5.40 -0.95 12.44
CA GLY A 123 4.05 -0.41 12.28
C GLY A 123 3.80 0.80 13.18
N ARG A 124 4.29 0.77 14.43
CA ARG A 124 4.25 1.95 15.33
C ARG A 124 5.05 3.12 14.75
N GLY A 125 6.23 2.86 14.19
CA GLY A 125 7.01 3.87 13.50
C GLY A 125 6.28 4.49 12.31
N ALA A 126 5.52 3.69 11.56
CA ALA A 126 4.68 4.19 10.47
C ALA A 126 3.52 5.07 10.98
N VAL A 127 2.88 4.67 12.08
CA VAL A 127 1.85 5.49 12.74
C VAL A 127 2.42 6.80 13.24
N ASP A 128 3.58 6.78 13.90
CA ASP A 128 4.25 7.99 14.38
C ASP A 128 4.59 8.95 13.25
N TYR A 129 5.07 8.40 12.13
CA TYR A 129 5.36 9.19 10.94
C TYR A 129 4.12 9.95 10.44
N VAL A 130 2.99 9.24 10.29
CA VAL A 130 1.73 9.85 9.85
C VAL A 130 1.24 10.90 10.85
N ALA A 131 1.23 10.57 12.14
CA ALA A 131 0.76 11.47 13.19
C ALA A 131 1.57 12.76 13.25
N ASP A 132 2.90 12.65 13.23
CA ASP A 132 3.80 13.78 13.38
C ASP A 132 3.83 14.70 12.16
N ILE A 133 3.57 14.18 10.96
CA ILE A 133 3.46 15.00 9.73
C ILE A 133 2.06 15.57 9.51
N GLY A 134 1.09 15.20 10.33
CA GLY A 134 -0.31 15.62 10.19
C GLY A 134 -1.06 14.90 9.05
N GLY A 135 -0.66 13.67 8.76
CA GLY A 135 -1.40 12.77 7.87
C GLY A 135 -2.67 12.22 8.51
N GLU A 136 -3.47 11.49 7.75
CA GLU A 136 -4.80 11.06 8.20
C GLU A 136 -4.92 9.56 8.41
N TYR A 137 -4.11 8.75 7.71
CA TYR A 137 -4.24 7.30 7.76
C TYR A 137 -2.91 6.56 7.55
N ILE A 138 -2.87 5.35 8.06
CA ILE A 138 -1.95 4.30 7.66
C ILE A 138 -2.75 3.20 6.97
N THR A 139 -2.27 2.69 5.84
CA THR A 139 -2.76 1.45 5.27
C THR A 139 -1.70 0.37 5.38
N MET A 140 -2.11 -0.86 5.64
CA MET A 140 -1.19 -1.99 5.83
C MET A 140 -1.64 -3.17 4.98
N SER A 141 -0.71 -3.78 4.23
CA SER A 141 -0.94 -5.09 3.60
C SER A 141 -1.25 -6.12 4.68
N ALA A 142 -2.44 -6.72 4.60
CA ALA A 142 -3.04 -7.44 5.73
C ALA A 142 -2.28 -8.71 6.14
N THR A 143 -1.77 -9.48 5.16
CA THR A 143 -1.08 -10.76 5.41
C THR A 143 0.13 -10.92 4.51
N PRO A 144 1.05 -11.85 4.84
CA PRO A 144 2.05 -12.34 3.90
C PRO A 144 1.41 -12.94 2.64
N LYS A 145 2.20 -13.13 1.61
CA LYS A 145 1.76 -13.79 0.37
C LYS A 145 1.43 -15.27 0.63
N ILE A 146 0.38 -15.75 -0.02
CA ILE A 146 0.01 -17.18 0.06
C ILE A 146 1.19 -18.07 -0.35
N GLY A 147 1.91 -17.73 -1.43
CA GLY A 147 3.09 -18.49 -1.86
C GLY A 147 4.22 -18.54 -0.84
N GLU A 148 4.41 -17.50 -0.04
CA GLU A 148 5.40 -17.49 1.06
C GLU A 148 4.96 -18.40 2.21
N ILE A 149 3.65 -18.42 2.53
CA ILE A 149 3.08 -19.30 3.55
C ILE A 149 3.14 -20.76 3.10
N GLU A 150 2.81 -21.04 1.84
CA GLU A 150 2.93 -22.38 1.25
C GLU A 150 4.39 -22.88 1.27
N ALA A 151 5.34 -22.01 0.95
CA ALA A 151 6.76 -22.36 1.01
C ALA A 151 7.23 -22.64 2.43
N ALA A 152 6.70 -21.91 3.43
CA ALA A 152 7.08 -22.08 4.83
C ALA A 152 6.47 -23.32 5.50
N TYR A 153 5.22 -23.66 5.17
CA TYR A 153 4.47 -24.72 5.85
C TYR A 153 4.27 -26.00 5.02
N GLY A 154 4.49 -25.96 3.71
CA GLY A 154 4.34 -27.12 2.82
C GLY A 154 2.98 -27.79 2.96
N THR A 155 2.96 -29.09 3.34
CA THR A 155 1.72 -29.87 3.53
C THR A 155 0.84 -29.37 4.67
N ASP A 156 1.37 -28.59 5.59
CA ASP A 156 0.64 -28.01 6.75
C ASP A 156 0.12 -26.60 6.46
N PHE A 157 -0.02 -26.22 5.20
CA PHE A 157 -0.44 -24.90 4.76
C PHE A 157 -1.70 -24.38 5.47
N GLU A 158 -2.75 -25.20 5.58
CA GLU A 158 -4.01 -24.79 6.21
C GLU A 158 -3.80 -24.38 7.68
N LYS A 159 -2.99 -25.16 8.41
CA LYS A 159 -2.59 -24.83 9.78
C LYS A 159 -1.78 -23.54 9.84
N GLY A 160 -0.81 -23.39 8.93
CA GLY A 160 -0.01 -22.17 8.84
C GLY A 160 -0.85 -20.94 8.52
N ALA A 161 -1.80 -21.05 7.60
CA ALA A 161 -2.73 -19.99 7.26
C ALA A 161 -3.60 -19.57 8.46
N GLU A 162 -4.11 -20.53 9.24
CA GLU A 162 -4.88 -20.25 10.46
C GLU A 162 -4.03 -19.54 11.52
N GLU A 163 -2.80 -20.02 11.76
CA GLU A 163 -1.86 -19.40 12.70
C GLU A 163 -1.52 -17.95 12.28
N VAL A 164 -1.25 -17.73 10.99
CA VAL A 164 -0.99 -16.39 10.44
C VAL A 164 -2.20 -15.48 10.62
N LEU A 165 -3.41 -15.93 10.29
CA LEU A 165 -4.62 -15.11 10.44
C LEU A 165 -4.89 -14.74 11.90
N LYS A 166 -4.72 -15.69 12.82
CA LYS A 166 -4.87 -15.44 14.27
C LYS A 166 -3.85 -14.42 14.78
N GLY A 167 -2.60 -14.57 14.38
CA GLY A 167 -1.53 -13.63 14.75
C GLY A 167 -1.76 -12.25 14.12
N THR A 168 -2.23 -12.22 12.86
CA THR A 168 -2.59 -10.97 12.16
C THR A 168 -3.70 -10.23 12.90
N ALA A 169 -4.76 -10.91 13.34
CA ALA A 169 -5.84 -10.27 14.10
C ALA A 169 -5.31 -9.59 15.37
N ALA A 170 -4.51 -10.30 16.16
CA ALA A 170 -3.91 -9.75 17.39
C ALA A 170 -2.97 -8.57 17.12
N ALA A 171 -2.16 -8.63 16.07
CA ALA A 171 -1.23 -7.55 15.70
C ALA A 171 -1.99 -6.31 15.18
N VAL A 172 -3.02 -6.53 14.34
CA VAL A 172 -3.89 -5.47 13.82
C VAL A 172 -4.61 -4.75 14.94
N GLU A 173 -5.22 -5.46 15.88
CA GLU A 173 -5.89 -4.83 17.03
C GLU A 173 -4.94 -3.94 17.84
N LYS A 174 -3.72 -4.42 18.10
CA LYS A 174 -2.69 -3.63 18.80
C LYS A 174 -2.31 -2.34 18.06
N LEU A 175 -2.06 -2.46 16.75
CA LEU A 175 -1.67 -1.30 15.94
C LEU A 175 -2.84 -0.34 15.71
N ALA A 176 -4.06 -0.86 15.51
CA ALA A 176 -5.25 -0.04 15.37
C ALA A 176 -5.53 0.76 16.64
N ALA A 177 -5.45 0.14 17.83
CA ALA A 177 -5.57 0.85 19.10
C ALA A 177 -4.52 1.97 19.24
N TYR A 178 -3.27 1.70 18.85
CA TYR A 178 -2.20 2.69 18.87
C TYR A 178 -2.45 3.84 17.90
N ALA A 179 -2.86 3.54 16.65
CA ALA A 179 -3.18 4.53 15.63
C ALA A 179 -4.38 5.39 16.02
N ASN A 180 -5.47 4.75 16.46
CA ASN A 180 -6.69 5.41 16.93
C ASN A 180 -6.39 6.35 18.11
N GLY A 181 -5.52 5.93 19.05
CA GLY A 181 -5.04 6.75 20.15
C GLY A 181 -4.27 8.02 19.72
N LYS A 182 -3.71 8.02 18.50
CA LYS A 182 -3.03 9.18 17.89
C LYS A 182 -3.91 9.95 16.90
N GLY A 183 -5.17 9.57 16.73
CA GLY A 183 -6.08 10.18 15.75
C GLY A 183 -5.80 9.80 14.30
N VAL A 184 -5.04 8.73 14.06
CA VAL A 184 -4.71 8.18 12.74
C VAL A 184 -5.64 7.01 12.42
N LYS A 185 -6.29 7.02 11.27
CA LYS A 185 -7.09 5.88 10.81
C LYS A 185 -6.17 4.71 10.47
N PHE A 186 -6.51 3.53 10.95
CA PHE A 186 -5.83 2.29 10.57
C PHE A 186 -6.65 1.55 9.53
N CYS A 187 -6.06 1.35 8.34
CA CYS A 187 -6.70 0.70 7.20
C CYS A 187 -5.98 -0.62 6.87
N LEU A 188 -6.75 -1.64 6.47
CA LEU A 188 -6.20 -2.86 5.91
C LEU A 188 -6.42 -2.91 4.41
N LYS A 189 -5.34 -3.18 3.68
CA LYS A 189 -5.31 -3.33 2.24
C LYS A 189 -5.53 -4.80 1.85
N ASN A 190 -6.46 -5.01 0.93
CA ASN A 190 -6.62 -6.30 0.28
C ASN A 190 -5.55 -6.47 -0.80
N GLU A 191 -4.72 -7.49 -0.67
CA GLU A 191 -3.80 -7.89 -1.74
C GLU A 191 -4.34 -9.15 -2.39
N PHE A 192 -4.37 -9.24 -3.73
CA PHE A 192 -4.95 -10.42 -4.42
C PHE A 192 -4.19 -11.72 -4.13
N TYR A 193 -2.98 -11.61 -3.61
CA TYR A 193 -2.09 -12.70 -3.25
C TYR A 193 -2.02 -12.99 -1.73
N GLY A 194 -2.78 -12.26 -0.92
CA GLY A 194 -2.86 -12.48 0.52
C GLY A 194 -3.98 -13.44 0.93
N LEU A 195 -3.94 -13.93 2.17
CA LEU A 195 -4.99 -14.80 2.73
C LEU A 195 -6.35 -14.10 2.78
N LEU A 196 -6.37 -12.78 2.94
CA LEU A 196 -7.57 -11.94 3.01
C LEU A 196 -7.93 -11.31 1.66
N ARG A 197 -7.59 -11.97 0.55
CA ARG A 197 -7.91 -11.52 -0.80
C ARG A 197 -9.41 -11.35 -1.03
N GLY A 198 -9.76 -10.36 -1.85
CA GLY A 198 -11.15 -10.08 -2.21
C GLY A 198 -12.03 -9.78 -1.00
N ASP A 199 -13.24 -10.31 -0.98
CA ASP A 199 -14.24 -10.01 0.06
C ASP A 199 -13.92 -10.61 1.44
N LYS A 200 -12.94 -11.54 1.54
CA LYS A 200 -12.54 -12.11 2.83
C LYS A 200 -12.07 -11.06 3.82
N ILE A 201 -11.44 -9.98 3.35
CA ILE A 201 -10.97 -8.89 4.22
C ILE A 201 -12.12 -8.18 4.93
N VAL A 202 -13.29 -8.07 4.30
CA VAL A 202 -14.47 -7.42 4.88
C VAL A 202 -14.94 -8.16 6.13
N GLY A 203 -15.08 -9.49 6.01
CA GLY A 203 -15.45 -10.34 7.15
C GLY A 203 -14.42 -10.28 8.28
N PHE A 204 -13.13 -10.28 7.91
CA PHE A 204 -12.04 -10.16 8.87
C PHE A 204 -12.10 -8.83 9.63
N VAL A 205 -12.20 -7.70 8.94
CA VAL A 205 -12.30 -6.37 9.58
C VAL A 205 -13.52 -6.29 10.51
N LYS A 206 -14.67 -6.83 10.10
CA LYS A 206 -15.88 -6.87 10.93
C LYS A 206 -15.74 -7.75 12.18
N SER A 207 -14.82 -8.69 12.19
CA SER A 207 -14.59 -9.59 13.35
C SER A 207 -13.66 -8.99 14.41
N LEU A 208 -12.98 -7.88 14.12
CA LEU A 208 -12.05 -7.22 15.04
C LEU A 208 -12.80 -6.40 16.09
N ASN A 209 -12.23 -6.29 17.30
CA ASN A 209 -12.77 -5.47 18.38
C ASN A 209 -12.41 -3.99 18.23
N GLU A 210 -11.25 -3.71 17.62
CA GLU A 210 -10.77 -2.36 17.39
C GLU A 210 -11.32 -1.78 16.10
N LYS A 211 -11.38 -0.45 16.03
CA LYS A 211 -11.83 0.26 14.84
C LYS A 211 -10.76 0.20 13.75
N VAL A 212 -11.04 -0.61 12.73
CA VAL A 212 -10.21 -0.82 11.55
C VAL A 212 -11.04 -0.51 10.31
N TYR A 213 -10.42 0.09 9.30
CA TYR A 213 -11.06 0.44 8.04
C TYR A 213 -10.53 -0.42 6.90
N LEU A 214 -11.24 -0.40 5.78
CA LEU A 214 -10.81 -0.98 4.53
C LEU A 214 -10.02 0.05 3.71
N ASP A 215 -8.93 -0.40 3.13
CA ASP A 215 -8.32 0.22 1.97
C ASP A 215 -8.86 -0.50 0.72
N ILE A 216 -9.60 0.21 -0.10
CA ILE A 216 -10.20 -0.33 -1.31
C ILE A 216 -9.22 -0.16 -2.48
N ASP A 217 -8.33 -1.12 -2.69
CA ASP A 217 -7.48 -1.15 -3.88
C ASP A 217 -8.23 -1.80 -5.04
N THR A 218 -8.51 -1.01 -6.07
CA THR A 218 -9.46 -1.38 -7.12
C THR A 218 -8.94 -2.47 -8.06
N ALA A 219 -7.64 -2.52 -8.34
CA ALA A 219 -7.03 -3.61 -9.12
C ALA A 219 -7.01 -4.92 -8.33
N GLU A 220 -6.67 -4.84 -7.03
CA GLU A 220 -6.59 -6.01 -6.16
C GLU A 220 -7.95 -6.74 -6.05
N TYR A 221 -9.03 -5.98 -5.87
CA TYR A 221 -10.39 -6.54 -5.91
C TYR A 221 -10.72 -7.13 -7.27
N ARG A 222 -10.39 -6.43 -8.36
CA ARG A 222 -10.67 -6.90 -9.73
C ARG A 222 -9.94 -8.21 -10.04
N ILE A 223 -8.65 -8.33 -9.69
CA ILE A 223 -7.85 -9.55 -9.89
C ILE A 223 -8.39 -10.70 -9.04
N ALA A 224 -8.86 -10.42 -7.83
CA ALA A 224 -9.49 -11.41 -6.96
C ALA A 224 -10.90 -11.84 -7.43
N GLY A 225 -11.41 -11.29 -8.54
CA GLY A 225 -12.73 -11.60 -9.08
C GLY A 225 -13.89 -10.87 -8.38
N CYS A 226 -13.58 -9.88 -7.54
CA CYS A 226 -14.57 -9.12 -6.79
C CYS A 226 -14.88 -7.76 -7.42
N CYS A 227 -16.03 -7.20 -7.08
CA CYS A 227 -16.49 -5.90 -7.58
C CYS A 227 -16.21 -4.80 -6.56
N PRO A 228 -15.19 -3.92 -6.75
CA PRO A 228 -14.90 -2.89 -5.76
C PRO A 228 -16.05 -1.92 -5.51
N ALA A 229 -16.83 -1.57 -6.54
CA ALA A 229 -18.01 -0.72 -6.38
C ALA A 229 -19.11 -1.39 -5.54
N CYS A 230 -19.24 -2.72 -5.58
CA CYS A 230 -20.19 -3.46 -4.76
C CYS A 230 -19.75 -3.43 -3.29
N VAL A 231 -18.48 -3.69 -3.01
CA VAL A 231 -17.91 -3.64 -1.66
C VAL A 231 -18.11 -2.26 -1.03
N ILE A 232 -17.89 -1.18 -1.79
CA ILE A 232 -18.12 0.21 -1.35
C ILE A 232 -19.57 0.44 -0.96
N LYS A 233 -20.53 0.01 -1.79
CA LYS A 233 -21.96 0.19 -1.52
C LYS A 233 -22.47 -0.59 -0.31
N GLU A 234 -21.94 -1.79 -0.13
CA GLU A 234 -22.34 -2.69 0.95
C GLU A 234 -21.72 -2.34 2.30
N ASN A 235 -20.61 -1.61 2.32
CA ASN A 235 -19.82 -1.33 3.52
C ASN A 235 -19.34 0.12 3.58
N PRO A 236 -20.20 1.12 3.39
CA PRO A 236 -19.78 2.53 3.28
C PRO A 236 -19.08 3.05 4.56
N GLU A 237 -19.44 2.53 5.72
CA GLU A 237 -18.90 2.93 7.03
C GLU A 237 -17.47 2.40 7.27
N LEU A 238 -17.06 1.38 6.52
CA LEU A 238 -15.72 0.77 6.66
C LEU A 238 -14.67 1.40 5.75
N ILE A 239 -15.03 2.29 4.83
CA ILE A 239 -14.06 2.82 3.85
C ILE A 239 -13.14 3.84 4.52
N GLY A 240 -11.86 3.51 4.63
CA GLY A 240 -10.84 4.41 5.18
C GLY A 240 -10.14 5.22 4.08
N VAL A 241 -9.66 4.53 3.05
CA VAL A 241 -8.99 5.08 1.88
C VAL A 241 -9.34 4.25 0.64
N VAL A 242 -9.24 4.86 -0.54
CA VAL A 242 -9.46 4.17 -1.81
C VAL A 242 -8.23 4.35 -2.69
N HIS A 243 -7.68 3.25 -3.18
CA HIS A 243 -6.62 3.26 -4.18
C HIS A 243 -7.20 3.02 -5.58
N TYR A 244 -7.07 4.03 -6.45
CA TYR A 244 -7.34 3.88 -7.87
C TYR A 244 -6.12 3.27 -8.53
N SER A 245 -6.11 1.95 -8.61
CA SER A 245 -5.15 1.13 -9.33
C SER A 245 -5.86 0.44 -10.49
N ASP A 246 -5.19 0.30 -11.64
CA ASP A 246 -5.78 -0.30 -12.83
C ASP A 246 -5.07 -1.57 -13.24
N THR A 247 -5.82 -2.48 -13.84
CA THR A 247 -5.32 -3.76 -14.32
C THR A 247 -6.16 -4.29 -15.48
N ALA A 248 -5.54 -5.05 -16.36
CA ALA A 248 -6.20 -5.93 -17.31
C ALA A 248 -5.80 -7.40 -17.06
N PHE A 249 -5.11 -7.65 -15.95
CA PHE A 249 -4.68 -9.00 -15.58
C PHE A 249 -5.85 -9.80 -15.01
N GLU A 250 -6.03 -11.01 -15.51
CA GLU A 250 -6.97 -12.00 -14.99
C GLU A 250 -6.16 -13.19 -14.49
N ASP A 251 -6.33 -13.51 -13.21
CA ASP A 251 -5.60 -14.57 -12.54
C ASP A 251 -6.31 -15.93 -12.71
N ASP A 252 -6.35 -16.41 -13.95
CA ASP A 252 -6.96 -17.70 -14.36
C ASP A 252 -6.05 -18.91 -14.09
N GLN A 253 -4.81 -18.67 -13.64
CA GLN A 253 -3.81 -19.71 -13.38
C GLN A 253 -3.31 -19.70 -11.92
N GLU A 254 -4.07 -19.10 -11.03
CA GLU A 254 -3.74 -19.02 -9.61
C GLU A 254 -2.33 -18.46 -9.33
N CYS A 255 -1.91 -17.44 -10.13
CA CYS A 255 -0.62 -16.77 -9.94
C CYS A 255 -0.46 -16.17 -8.54
N TYR A 256 -1.56 -15.90 -7.85
CA TYR A 256 -1.57 -15.45 -6.46
C TYR A 256 -0.85 -16.40 -5.49
N ARG A 257 -0.67 -17.69 -5.88
CA ARG A 257 0.10 -18.68 -5.09
C ARG A 257 1.61 -18.64 -5.35
N GLN A 258 2.07 -17.86 -6.33
CA GLN A 258 3.49 -17.76 -6.63
C GLN A 258 4.22 -16.89 -5.61
N MET A 259 5.52 -17.11 -5.45
CA MET A 259 6.39 -16.29 -4.59
C MET A 259 6.43 -14.82 -5.05
N ASN A 260 6.30 -14.59 -6.34
CA ASN A 260 6.31 -13.26 -6.93
C ASN A 260 5.08 -13.00 -7.82
N PRO A 261 3.87 -12.91 -7.22
CA PRO A 261 2.62 -12.84 -7.96
C PRO A 261 2.43 -11.56 -8.78
N ALA A 262 3.06 -10.45 -8.39
CA ALA A 262 3.04 -9.21 -9.16
C ALA A 262 3.81 -9.31 -10.50
N TYR A 263 4.68 -10.31 -10.64
CA TYR A 263 5.47 -10.59 -11.84
C TYR A 263 5.33 -12.06 -12.25
N PRO A 264 4.13 -12.50 -12.65
CA PRO A 264 3.88 -13.90 -12.96
C PRO A 264 4.68 -14.31 -14.18
N SER A 265 5.52 -15.35 -14.02
CA SER A 265 6.37 -15.87 -15.11
C SER A 265 5.57 -16.49 -16.26
N VAL A 266 4.35 -16.95 -15.97
CA VAL A 266 3.50 -17.70 -16.90
C VAL A 266 2.99 -16.87 -18.06
N LYS A 267 2.69 -15.59 -17.85
CA LYS A 267 2.13 -14.72 -18.90
C LYS A 267 3.07 -13.61 -19.34
N ALA A 268 4.19 -13.40 -18.65
CA ALA A 268 5.11 -12.27 -18.86
C ALA A 268 4.39 -10.92 -18.99
N THR A 269 3.29 -10.76 -18.26
CA THR A 269 2.35 -9.65 -18.41
C THR A 269 2.48 -8.72 -17.22
N LYS A 270 2.51 -7.43 -17.47
CA LYS A 270 2.43 -6.42 -16.41
C LYS A 270 1.05 -6.52 -15.73
N VAL A 271 1.03 -6.76 -14.42
CA VAL A 271 -0.20 -6.88 -13.64
C VAL A 271 -0.88 -5.53 -13.50
N TYR A 272 -0.14 -4.50 -13.05
CA TYR A 272 -0.68 -3.15 -12.88
C TYR A 272 -0.44 -2.28 -14.11
N ARG A 273 -1.38 -1.40 -14.40
CA ARG A 273 -1.37 -0.52 -15.57
C ARG A 273 -1.57 0.94 -15.16
N ASP A 274 -1.20 1.84 -16.06
CA ASP A 274 -1.54 3.24 -15.90
C ASP A 274 -3.07 3.40 -15.85
N LEU A 275 -3.55 4.36 -15.09
CA LEU A 275 -4.98 4.62 -14.94
C LEU A 275 -5.66 4.83 -16.29
N GLY A 276 -6.65 4.01 -16.59
CA GLY A 276 -7.39 3.98 -17.84
C GLY A 276 -6.84 3.07 -18.94
N ASP A 277 -5.74 2.34 -18.68
CA ASP A 277 -5.19 1.34 -19.62
C ASP A 277 -5.60 -0.11 -19.28
N GLY A 278 -6.32 -0.28 -18.18
CA GLY A 278 -6.86 -1.57 -17.75
C GLY A 278 -8.36 -1.72 -18.04
N THR A 279 -9.00 -2.54 -17.23
CA THR A 279 -10.43 -2.88 -17.33
C THR A 279 -11.24 -2.48 -16.11
N VAL A 280 -10.65 -1.78 -15.14
CA VAL A 280 -11.35 -1.31 -13.95
C VAL A 280 -12.33 -0.19 -14.33
N ASN A 281 -13.57 -0.32 -13.90
CA ASN A 281 -14.62 0.67 -14.20
C ASN A 281 -14.64 1.79 -13.15
N PHE A 282 -13.71 2.74 -13.27
CA PHE A 282 -13.61 3.88 -12.34
C PHE A 282 -14.84 4.76 -12.27
N PRO A 283 -15.57 5.09 -13.39
CA PRO A 283 -16.82 5.81 -13.30
C PRO A 283 -17.87 5.14 -12.40
N LYS A 284 -17.97 3.80 -12.45
CA LYS A 284 -18.86 3.04 -11.58
C LYS A 284 -18.43 3.10 -10.11
N ILE A 285 -17.11 3.07 -9.86
CA ILE A 285 -16.54 3.18 -8.50
C ILE A 285 -16.79 4.59 -7.97
N GLU A 286 -16.52 5.62 -8.77
CA GLU A 286 -16.78 7.03 -8.43
C GLU A 286 -18.24 7.26 -8.04
N ALA A 287 -19.17 6.70 -8.82
CA ALA A 287 -20.60 6.77 -8.52
C ALA A 287 -20.94 6.09 -7.19
N ALA A 288 -20.35 4.91 -6.92
CA ALA A 288 -20.54 4.20 -5.65
C ALA A 288 -20.01 4.99 -4.46
N LEU A 289 -18.84 5.64 -4.58
CA LEU A 289 -18.26 6.48 -3.54
C LEU A 289 -19.14 7.72 -3.25
N LYS A 290 -19.69 8.36 -4.31
CA LYS A 290 -20.63 9.48 -4.15
C LYS A 290 -21.93 9.05 -3.46
N GLU A 291 -22.49 7.90 -3.85
CA GLU A 291 -23.68 7.31 -3.23
C GLU A 291 -23.44 6.97 -1.75
N ALA A 292 -22.25 6.46 -1.43
CA ALA A 292 -21.80 6.19 -0.06
C ALA A 292 -21.51 7.46 0.77
N GLY A 293 -21.55 8.64 0.19
CA GLY A 293 -21.20 9.90 0.87
C GLY A 293 -19.72 10.00 1.25
N TYR A 294 -18.86 9.26 0.54
CA TYR A 294 -17.42 9.23 0.85
C TYR A 294 -16.74 10.57 0.50
N ASN A 295 -16.09 11.17 1.48
CA ASN A 295 -15.39 12.45 1.35
C ASN A 295 -13.88 12.35 1.66
N GLY A 296 -13.36 11.12 1.75
CA GLY A 296 -11.96 10.84 2.05
C GLY A 296 -11.04 10.99 0.83
N HIS A 297 -9.85 10.39 0.95
CA HIS A 297 -8.82 10.40 -0.08
C HIS A 297 -9.02 9.26 -1.08
N VAL A 298 -8.86 9.60 -2.35
CA VAL A 298 -8.71 8.66 -3.46
C VAL A 298 -7.30 8.81 -3.99
N ILE A 299 -6.49 7.78 -3.81
CA ILE A 299 -5.08 7.79 -4.13
C ILE A 299 -4.84 7.01 -5.42
N VAL A 300 -4.35 7.69 -6.44
CA VAL A 300 -3.91 7.00 -7.65
C VAL A 300 -2.63 6.22 -7.35
N THR A 301 -2.63 4.95 -7.67
CA THR A 301 -1.44 4.12 -7.58
C THR A 301 -1.20 3.37 -8.88
N THR A 302 0.02 3.52 -9.44
CA THR A 302 0.52 2.72 -10.55
C THR A 302 1.80 2.09 -10.06
N ARG A 303 1.72 0.87 -9.57
CA ARG A 303 2.89 0.17 -9.04
C ARG A 303 3.88 -0.07 -10.17
N ASP A 304 5.15 0.11 -9.87
CA ASP A 304 6.27 -0.23 -10.77
C ASP A 304 6.14 0.39 -12.17
N SER A 305 5.88 1.68 -12.23
CA SER A 305 5.81 2.37 -13.52
C SER A 305 7.15 2.35 -14.25
N TYR A 306 7.13 2.00 -15.54
CA TYR A 306 8.32 2.11 -16.41
C TYR A 306 8.69 3.57 -16.69
N ASP A 307 7.69 4.45 -16.71
CA ASP A 307 7.85 5.87 -16.97
C ASP A 307 6.95 6.67 -16.01
N VAL A 308 7.55 7.09 -14.91
CA VAL A 308 6.87 7.81 -13.83
C VAL A 308 6.19 9.08 -14.34
N CYS A 309 6.87 9.84 -15.21
CA CYS A 309 6.32 11.09 -15.76
C CYS A 309 5.06 10.81 -16.58
N ARG A 310 5.11 9.83 -17.47
CA ARG A 310 3.96 9.41 -18.28
C ARG A 310 2.78 8.97 -17.41
N SER A 311 3.05 8.13 -16.42
CA SER A 311 1.99 7.61 -15.54
C SER A 311 1.31 8.72 -14.72
N ILE A 312 2.08 9.69 -14.21
CA ILE A 312 1.53 10.87 -13.52
C ILE A 312 0.61 11.67 -14.45
N LEU A 313 1.08 11.98 -15.66
CA LEU A 313 0.30 12.78 -16.62
C LEU A 313 -0.95 12.04 -17.09
N ARG A 314 -0.86 10.74 -17.33
CA ARG A 314 -2.03 9.91 -17.71
C ARG A 314 -3.06 9.83 -16.60
N ALA A 315 -2.63 9.65 -15.37
CA ALA A 315 -3.51 9.64 -14.20
C ALA A 315 -4.29 10.96 -14.08
N ARG A 316 -3.59 12.10 -14.18
CA ARG A 316 -4.25 13.41 -14.12
C ARG A 316 -5.20 13.64 -15.29
N TYR A 317 -4.77 13.28 -16.50
CA TYR A 317 -5.62 13.37 -17.69
C TYR A 317 -6.89 12.54 -17.52
N TYR A 318 -6.77 11.29 -17.05
CA TYR A 318 -7.93 10.42 -16.84
C TYR A 318 -8.90 11.00 -15.80
N ILE A 319 -8.40 11.44 -14.66
CA ILE A 319 -9.24 12.07 -13.63
C ILE A 319 -10.02 13.25 -14.20
N ASN A 320 -9.33 14.16 -14.91
CA ASN A 320 -9.94 15.39 -15.40
C ASN A 320 -10.92 15.17 -16.57
N THR A 321 -10.80 14.07 -17.32
CA THR A 321 -11.56 13.89 -18.57
C THR A 321 -12.53 12.72 -18.54
N LYS A 322 -12.35 11.75 -17.65
CA LYS A 322 -13.13 10.51 -17.62
C LYS A 322 -13.92 10.31 -16.34
N LEU A 323 -13.52 10.96 -15.25
CA LEU A 323 -14.30 10.93 -14.01
C LEU A 323 -15.23 12.15 -13.98
N PRO A 324 -16.52 11.96 -13.67
CA PRO A 324 -17.47 13.07 -13.54
C PRO A 324 -17.14 13.91 -12.30
N GLU A 325 -17.27 15.23 -12.40
CA GLU A 325 -17.18 16.18 -11.29
C GLU A 325 -18.20 15.89 -10.16
#